data_5034bb06476a329d782ed6961e7a9664
#
_entry.id   5034bb06476a329d782ed6961e7a9664
#
_cell.length_a   1.000
_cell.length_b   1.000
_cell.length_c   1.000
_cell.angle_alpha   90.00
_cell.angle_beta   90.00
_cell.angle_gamma   90.00
#
_symmetry.space_group_name_H-M   'P 1'
#
loop_
_entity.id
_entity.type
_entity.pdbx_description
1 polymer ?
#
loop_
_entity_poly.entity_id
_entity_poly.type
_entity_poly.pdbx_seq_one_letter_code
_entity_poly.pdbx_strand_id
1 'polypeptide(L)'
;GAERALGMFINTLPVRIKMGAQGVDQSLRKTHEALSALLHHEHASLGLAQRCSGLPGGTPLFTSLLNYRYSASQQERSPAHSLEGMEILGSQERTNYPFGIAVDDLGEGFQLVGQVSRTIGARRLCNYMQAAVASMVESLQTAPQQAISEFSLLGEEERRLLSEWGVNSHRHPDPQSIHQLIERQAEVTPEATALVFEEQSLSYAEFNTRANRLSHYLIGLGVKPETRVGIAMERSIDMVVGLLAILKSGGAYVPLDPEYPSERLAFIAEDSGIELLLTQHHLHESLPVADGLSVIELDRLDVAHHTSTNPAVALHGEHLAYVIYTSGSTGRPKGAAIRHDALTNCMVWMQETYQLTDTDAVLHKAPFGFDVS
;
A
#
# COMPACT_ATOMS: atom_id res chain seq x y z
N GLY A 1 -21.21 -39.29 33.42
CA GLY A 1 -22.24 -38.61 34.27
C GLY A 1 -22.71 -37.28 33.78
N ALA A 2 -21.93 -36.60 32.94
CA ALA A 2 -22.27 -35.27 32.38
C ALA A 2 -23.55 -35.30 31.50
N GLU A 3 -23.80 -36.38 30.83
CA GLU A 3 -24.97 -36.60 29.96
C GLU A 3 -26.34 -36.56 30.71
N ARG A 4 -26.29 -36.64 32.03
CA ARG A 4 -27.48 -36.61 32.90
C ARG A 4 -27.58 -35.34 33.75
N ALA A 5 -26.62 -34.43 33.62
CA ALA A 5 -26.59 -33.17 34.36
C ALA A 5 -27.28 -32.05 33.56
N LEU A 6 -28.19 -31.34 34.18
CA LEU A 6 -28.79 -30.14 33.61
C LEU A 6 -27.89 -28.95 33.86
N GLY A 7 -27.45 -28.26 32.81
CA GLY A 7 -26.65 -27.07 32.92
C GLY A 7 -25.96 -26.69 31.59
N MET A 8 -25.41 -25.47 31.52
CA MET A 8 -24.57 -25.04 30.39
C MET A 8 -23.11 -25.41 30.70
N PHE A 9 -22.62 -26.45 30.00
CA PHE A 9 -21.24 -26.94 30.10
C PHE A 9 -20.33 -26.48 28.99
N ILE A 10 -20.83 -25.57 28.14
CA ILE A 10 -20.04 -25.01 27.03
C ILE A 10 -19.10 -23.95 27.57
N ASN A 11 -17.81 -24.12 27.34
CA ASN A 11 -16.80 -23.12 27.64
C ASN A 11 -15.99 -22.82 26.39
N THR A 12 -15.49 -21.57 26.30
CA THR A 12 -14.67 -21.11 25.17
C THR A 12 -13.29 -20.73 25.70
N LEU A 13 -12.25 -21.35 25.17
CA LEU A 13 -10.88 -21.14 25.60
C LEU A 13 -10.03 -20.60 24.44
N PRO A 14 -9.09 -19.69 24.73
CA PRO A 14 -8.18 -19.18 23.72
C PRO A 14 -7.12 -20.22 23.35
N VAL A 15 -6.93 -20.45 22.05
CA VAL A 15 -5.85 -21.28 21.50
C VAL A 15 -4.82 -20.40 20.83
N ARG A 16 -3.54 -20.58 21.17
CA ARG A 16 -2.44 -19.88 20.53
C ARG A 16 -1.60 -20.88 19.70
N ILE A 17 -1.62 -20.72 18.39
CA ILE A 17 -0.80 -21.49 17.47
C ILE A 17 0.30 -20.59 16.91
N LYS A 18 1.56 -21.01 17.05
CA LYS A 18 2.70 -20.28 16.46
C LYS A 18 2.92 -20.74 15.04
N MET A 19 2.65 -19.86 14.09
CA MET A 19 3.00 -20.06 12.68
C MET A 19 4.47 -19.69 12.47
N GLY A 20 5.27 -20.57 11.88
CA GLY A 20 6.70 -20.36 11.65
C GLY A 20 7.26 -21.29 10.58
N ALA A 21 8.57 -21.35 10.50
CA ALA A 21 9.31 -22.21 9.54
C ALA A 21 9.28 -23.70 9.90
N GLN A 22 8.42 -24.12 10.84
CA GLN A 22 8.31 -25.53 11.22
C GLN A 22 7.50 -26.29 10.18
N GLY A 23 7.89 -27.54 9.92
CA GLY A 23 7.17 -28.44 9.04
C GLY A 23 5.74 -28.73 9.52
N VAL A 24 4.88 -29.13 8.61
CA VAL A 24 3.48 -29.39 8.88
C VAL A 24 3.27 -30.50 9.92
N ASP A 25 4.08 -31.57 9.88
CA ASP A 25 4.03 -32.67 10.85
C ASP A 25 4.32 -32.21 12.28
N GLN A 26 5.39 -31.41 12.45
CA GLN A 26 5.75 -30.86 13.75
C GLN A 26 4.70 -29.88 14.26
N SER A 27 4.16 -29.03 13.37
CA SER A 27 3.14 -28.06 13.72
C SER A 27 1.85 -28.73 14.16
N LEU A 28 1.46 -29.84 13.50
CA LEU A 28 0.30 -30.63 13.86
C LEU A 28 0.47 -31.29 15.24
N ARG A 29 1.66 -31.90 15.52
CA ARG A 29 1.94 -32.50 16.84
C ARG A 29 1.91 -31.47 17.95
N LYS A 30 2.53 -30.30 17.77
CA LYS A 30 2.50 -29.22 18.74
C LYS A 30 1.10 -28.65 18.99
N THR A 31 0.29 -28.56 17.94
CA THR A 31 -1.10 -28.15 18.06
C THR A 31 -1.91 -29.17 18.86
N HIS A 32 -1.71 -30.46 18.60
CA HIS A 32 -2.34 -31.54 19.36
C HIS A 32 -1.94 -31.52 20.84
N GLU A 33 -0.64 -31.36 21.13
CA GLU A 33 -0.13 -31.20 22.51
C GLU A 33 -0.74 -30.00 23.22
N ALA A 34 -0.83 -28.85 22.52
CA ALA A 34 -1.42 -27.63 23.07
C ALA A 34 -2.92 -27.79 23.35
N LEU A 35 -3.67 -28.43 22.46
CA LEU A 35 -5.09 -28.74 22.67
C LEU A 35 -5.28 -29.73 23.82
N SER A 36 -4.46 -30.75 23.92
CA SER A 36 -4.49 -31.73 25.02
C SER A 36 -4.19 -31.07 26.38
N ALA A 37 -3.21 -30.15 26.41
CA ALA A 37 -2.93 -29.37 27.63
C ALA A 37 -4.10 -28.44 27.99
N LEU A 38 -4.77 -27.86 27.00
CA LEU A 38 -5.92 -26.98 27.20
C LEU A 38 -7.11 -27.70 27.83
N LEU A 39 -7.33 -28.97 27.54
CA LEU A 39 -8.39 -29.78 28.15
C LEU A 39 -8.24 -29.87 29.68
N HIS A 40 -7.03 -29.82 30.22
CA HIS A 40 -6.82 -29.78 31.66
C HIS A 40 -7.31 -28.46 32.32
N HIS A 41 -7.57 -27.46 31.50
CA HIS A 41 -8.06 -26.13 31.89
C HIS A 41 -9.49 -25.86 31.41
N GLU A 42 -10.24 -26.87 31.01
CA GLU A 42 -11.58 -26.73 30.42
C GLU A 42 -12.58 -25.97 31.28
N HIS A 43 -12.38 -25.97 32.62
CA HIS A 43 -13.22 -25.22 33.56
C HIS A 43 -12.75 -23.77 33.82
N ALA A 44 -11.62 -23.34 33.22
CA ALA A 44 -11.13 -21.97 33.40
C ALA A 44 -12.05 -20.95 32.72
N SER A 45 -12.44 -19.91 33.44
CA SER A 45 -13.30 -18.88 32.84
C SER A 45 -12.52 -18.02 31.86
N LEU A 46 -13.20 -17.57 30.79
CA LEU A 46 -12.63 -16.63 29.80
C LEU A 46 -12.17 -15.33 30.48
N GLY A 47 -12.88 -14.89 31.57
CA GLY A 47 -12.46 -13.72 32.35
C GLY A 47 -11.13 -13.94 33.07
N LEU A 48 -10.81 -15.18 33.50
CA LEU A 48 -9.49 -15.50 34.07
C LEU A 48 -8.42 -15.42 32.96
N ALA A 49 -8.66 -16.01 31.83
CA ALA A 49 -7.75 -15.96 30.67
C ALA A 49 -7.48 -14.50 30.27
N GLN A 50 -8.51 -13.64 30.22
CA GLN A 50 -8.40 -12.21 29.95
C GLN A 50 -7.47 -11.50 30.94
N ARG A 51 -7.64 -11.73 32.23
CA ARG A 51 -6.77 -11.12 33.26
C ARG A 51 -5.32 -11.58 33.18
N CYS A 52 -5.09 -12.85 32.80
CA CYS A 52 -3.75 -13.42 32.66
C CYS A 52 -3.06 -13.03 31.35
N SER A 53 -3.78 -12.44 30.39
CA SER A 53 -3.23 -12.12 29.07
C SER A 53 -2.30 -10.91 29.04
N GLY A 54 -2.39 -10.02 30.03
CA GLY A 54 -1.68 -8.74 30.05
C GLY A 54 -2.24 -7.69 29.07
N LEU A 55 -3.35 -7.98 28.36
CA LEU A 55 -3.99 -7.03 27.48
C LEU A 55 -4.81 -5.99 28.26
N PRO A 56 -4.91 -4.74 27.74
CA PRO A 56 -5.77 -3.72 28.35
C PRO A 56 -7.21 -4.20 28.49
N GLY A 57 -7.89 -3.76 29.58
CA GLY A 57 -9.29 -4.09 29.78
C GLY A 57 -10.17 -3.66 28.62
N GLY A 58 -11.06 -4.54 28.18
CA GLY A 58 -11.93 -4.31 27.02
C GLY A 58 -11.37 -4.76 25.68
N THR A 59 -10.10 -5.11 25.57
CA THR A 59 -9.54 -5.71 24.36
C THR A 59 -9.89 -7.20 24.32
N PRO A 60 -10.58 -7.69 23.28
CA PRO A 60 -10.92 -9.11 23.16
C PRO A 60 -9.66 -9.95 22.95
N LEU A 61 -9.59 -11.14 23.57
CA LEU A 61 -8.49 -12.09 23.38
C LEU A 61 -8.45 -12.66 21.94
N PHE A 62 -9.60 -12.79 21.32
CA PHE A 62 -9.77 -13.32 19.98
C PHE A 62 -11.03 -12.75 19.34
N THR A 63 -11.04 -12.68 18.02
CA THR A 63 -12.16 -12.20 17.21
C THR A 63 -12.75 -13.27 16.31
N SER A 64 -12.20 -14.49 16.40
CA SER A 64 -12.61 -15.63 15.61
C SER A 64 -12.90 -16.85 16.51
N LEU A 65 -13.84 -17.66 16.08
CA LEU A 65 -14.26 -18.90 16.77
C LEU A 65 -14.14 -20.07 15.80
N LEU A 66 -13.47 -21.15 16.23
CA LEU A 66 -13.50 -22.46 15.59
C LEU A 66 -14.27 -23.42 16.48
N ASN A 67 -15.33 -24.01 15.97
CA ASN A 67 -16.14 -25.00 16.64
C ASN A 67 -16.05 -26.33 15.90
N TYR A 68 -15.55 -27.37 16.57
CA TYR A 68 -15.55 -28.74 16.03
C TYR A 68 -16.64 -29.55 16.73
N ARG A 69 -17.55 -30.12 15.93
CA ARG A 69 -18.70 -30.88 16.43
C ARG A 69 -18.66 -32.30 15.86
N TYR A 70 -18.67 -33.30 16.70
CA TYR A 70 -18.80 -34.69 16.29
C TYR A 70 -20.27 -35.07 16.22
N SER A 71 -20.79 -35.28 15.02
CA SER A 71 -22.22 -35.50 14.76
C SER A 71 -22.53 -36.92 14.30
N ALA A 72 -21.53 -37.79 14.16
CA ALA A 72 -21.72 -39.18 13.69
C ALA A 72 -22.73 -39.97 14.56
N SER A 73 -22.83 -39.65 15.86
CA SER A 73 -23.80 -40.29 16.76
C SER A 73 -25.25 -39.83 16.56
N GLN A 74 -25.50 -38.78 15.77
CA GLN A 74 -26.88 -38.32 15.51
C GLN A 74 -27.57 -39.13 14.42
N GLN A 75 -26.83 -39.80 13.53
CA GLN A 75 -27.41 -40.69 12.53
C GLN A 75 -27.93 -42.02 13.13
N GLU A 76 -27.37 -42.43 14.28
CA GLU A 76 -27.89 -43.61 15.01
C GLU A 76 -29.07 -43.28 15.94
N ARG A 77 -29.36 -42.02 16.18
CA ARG A 77 -30.58 -41.58 16.86
C ARG A 77 -31.73 -41.66 15.86
N SER A 78 -32.33 -42.87 15.77
CA SER A 78 -33.58 -43.11 15.06
C SER A 78 -34.59 -41.98 15.23
N PRO A 79 -35.42 -41.70 14.20
CA PRO A 79 -36.50 -40.70 14.26
C PRO A 79 -37.52 -40.90 15.39
N ALA A 80 -37.35 -41.92 16.20
CA ALA A 80 -38.27 -42.34 17.27
C ALA A 80 -38.34 -41.37 18.48
N HIS A 81 -37.57 -40.27 18.51
CA HIS A 81 -37.70 -39.22 19.51
C HIS A 81 -38.04 -37.85 18.91
N SER A 82 -38.53 -37.78 17.66
CA SER A 82 -39.34 -36.65 17.26
C SER A 82 -40.58 -36.66 18.13
N LEU A 83 -40.75 -35.64 18.95
CA LEU A 83 -41.97 -35.43 19.69
C LEU A 83 -43.11 -35.51 18.69
N GLU A 84 -44.00 -36.55 18.87
CA GLU A 84 -45.09 -36.80 17.96
C GLU A 84 -45.92 -35.52 17.76
N GLY A 85 -46.02 -35.06 16.50
CA GLY A 85 -46.73 -33.81 16.17
C GLY A 85 -45.88 -32.53 16.12
N MET A 86 -44.55 -32.58 16.26
CA MET A 86 -43.66 -31.43 16.07
C MET A 86 -42.78 -31.59 14.85
N GLU A 87 -42.77 -30.55 13.99
CA GLU A 87 -41.87 -30.39 12.85
C GLU A 87 -40.93 -29.22 13.08
N ILE A 88 -39.62 -29.44 12.97
CA ILE A 88 -38.62 -28.37 13.04
C ILE A 88 -38.54 -27.70 11.68
N LEU A 89 -39.13 -26.52 11.54
CA LEU A 89 -39.14 -25.77 10.28
C LEU A 89 -37.81 -25.09 9.97
N GLY A 90 -36.93 -24.91 10.98
CA GLY A 90 -35.59 -24.32 10.80
C GLY A 90 -34.91 -24.04 12.13
N SER A 91 -33.62 -23.95 12.08
CA SER A 91 -32.78 -23.45 13.21
C SER A 91 -31.87 -22.34 12.75
N GLN A 92 -31.64 -21.38 13.62
CA GLN A 92 -30.73 -20.28 13.35
C GLN A 92 -29.75 -20.13 14.52
N GLU A 93 -28.46 -20.31 14.25
CA GLU A 93 -27.38 -19.99 15.18
C GLU A 93 -26.85 -18.59 14.90
N ARG A 94 -26.59 -17.83 15.95
CA ARG A 94 -25.92 -16.52 15.88
C ARG A 94 -24.78 -16.46 16.86
N THR A 95 -23.69 -15.83 16.46
CA THR A 95 -22.56 -15.54 17.31
C THR A 95 -22.27 -14.04 17.30
N ASN A 96 -21.68 -13.54 18.38
CA ASN A 96 -21.18 -12.17 18.49
C ASN A 96 -19.75 -12.02 17.95
N TYR A 97 -19.13 -13.13 17.53
CA TYR A 97 -17.81 -13.07 16.88
C TYR A 97 -17.96 -12.65 15.42
N PRO A 98 -17.10 -11.71 14.93
CA PRO A 98 -17.12 -11.28 13.54
C PRO A 98 -16.88 -12.42 12.55
N PHE A 99 -16.24 -13.51 13.02
CA PHE A 99 -15.75 -14.60 12.21
C PHE A 99 -15.87 -15.92 12.98
N GLY A 100 -16.63 -16.86 12.47
CA GLY A 100 -16.80 -18.20 13.02
C GLY A 100 -16.80 -19.26 11.94
N ILE A 101 -16.13 -20.37 12.19
CA ILE A 101 -16.24 -21.62 11.42
C ILE A 101 -16.66 -22.74 12.35
N ALA A 102 -17.69 -23.49 11.96
CA ALA A 102 -17.98 -24.78 12.53
C ALA A 102 -17.60 -25.88 11.55
N VAL A 103 -17.02 -26.94 12.09
CA VAL A 103 -16.68 -28.17 11.39
C VAL A 103 -17.54 -29.26 11.99
N ASP A 104 -18.49 -29.77 11.21
CA ASP A 104 -19.33 -30.92 11.59
C ASP A 104 -18.70 -32.20 11.04
N ASP A 105 -18.27 -33.08 11.93
CA ASP A 105 -17.76 -34.40 11.60
C ASP A 105 -18.96 -35.37 11.51
N LEU A 106 -19.22 -35.82 10.29
CA LEU A 106 -20.35 -36.73 9.99
C LEU A 106 -19.95 -38.22 10.01
N GLY A 107 -18.68 -38.50 10.35
CA GLY A 107 -18.10 -39.84 10.34
C GLY A 107 -17.53 -40.28 8.99
N GLU A 108 -18.27 -40.09 7.90
CA GLU A 108 -17.81 -40.37 6.54
C GLU A 108 -17.34 -39.12 5.78
N GLY A 109 -17.43 -37.93 6.42
CA GLY A 109 -17.06 -36.66 5.82
C GLY A 109 -17.23 -35.49 6.77
N PHE A 110 -16.91 -34.31 6.28
CA PHE A 110 -16.98 -33.07 7.07
C PHE A 110 -17.87 -32.05 6.37
N GLN A 111 -18.64 -31.31 7.18
CA GLN A 111 -19.38 -30.14 6.73
C GLN A 111 -18.77 -28.88 7.34
N LEU A 112 -18.54 -27.89 6.51
CA LEU A 112 -18.04 -26.57 6.96
C LEU A 112 -19.19 -25.56 6.97
N VAL A 113 -19.38 -24.88 8.10
CA VAL A 113 -20.37 -23.83 8.27
C VAL A 113 -19.66 -22.53 8.66
N GLY A 114 -19.65 -21.55 7.74
CA GLY A 114 -19.09 -20.23 7.98
C GLY A 114 -20.14 -19.24 8.50
N GLN A 115 -19.88 -18.60 9.62
CA GLN A 115 -20.67 -17.49 10.17
C GLN A 115 -19.80 -16.25 10.18
N VAL A 116 -20.16 -15.25 9.38
CA VAL A 116 -19.36 -14.04 9.20
C VAL A 116 -20.27 -12.81 9.10
N SER A 117 -19.69 -11.62 9.32
CA SER A 117 -20.39 -10.37 9.05
C SER A 117 -20.77 -10.27 7.56
N ARG A 118 -21.81 -9.50 7.24
CA ARG A 118 -22.34 -9.38 5.87
C ARG A 118 -21.30 -8.93 4.83
N THR A 119 -20.26 -8.25 5.25
CA THR A 119 -19.18 -7.74 4.39
C THR A 119 -18.18 -8.80 3.99
N ILE A 120 -18.17 -9.96 4.67
CA ILE A 120 -17.27 -11.07 4.42
C ILE A 120 -18.11 -12.22 3.86
N GLY A 121 -17.75 -12.77 2.71
CA GLY A 121 -18.48 -13.89 2.10
C GLY A 121 -18.23 -15.20 2.87
N ALA A 122 -19.27 -15.80 3.48
CA ALA A 122 -19.16 -17.08 4.21
C ALA A 122 -18.61 -18.22 3.33
N ARG A 123 -19.06 -18.30 2.06
CA ARG A 123 -18.56 -19.29 1.09
C ARG A 123 -17.05 -19.13 0.86
N ARG A 124 -16.59 -17.89 0.68
CA ARG A 124 -15.16 -17.57 0.47
C ARG A 124 -14.32 -18.08 1.63
N LEU A 125 -14.80 -17.88 2.86
CA LEU A 125 -14.15 -18.39 4.06
C LEU A 125 -14.07 -19.90 4.11
N CYS A 126 -15.17 -20.61 3.80
CA CYS A 126 -15.17 -22.06 3.74
C CYS A 126 -14.23 -22.60 2.66
N ASN A 127 -14.13 -21.92 1.51
CA ASN A 127 -13.18 -22.27 0.44
C ASN A 127 -11.71 -22.12 0.93
N TYR A 128 -11.38 -21.07 1.69
CA TYR A 128 -10.04 -20.94 2.26
C TYR A 128 -9.71 -22.05 3.25
N MET A 129 -10.66 -22.42 4.11
CA MET A 129 -10.48 -23.53 5.05
C MET A 129 -10.30 -24.85 4.28
N GLN A 130 -11.09 -25.10 3.25
CA GLN A 130 -10.95 -26.29 2.42
C GLN A 130 -9.59 -26.34 1.71
N ALA A 131 -9.14 -25.23 1.14
CA ALA A 131 -7.83 -25.16 0.49
C ALA A 131 -6.69 -25.39 1.49
N ALA A 132 -6.79 -24.79 2.69
CA ALA A 132 -5.81 -25.01 3.77
C ALA A 132 -5.72 -26.48 4.17
N VAL A 133 -6.86 -27.13 4.41
CA VAL A 133 -6.90 -28.55 4.81
C VAL A 133 -6.37 -29.44 3.69
N ALA A 134 -6.73 -29.19 2.44
CA ALA A 134 -6.23 -29.94 1.29
C ALA A 134 -4.69 -29.81 1.17
N SER A 135 -4.16 -28.58 1.27
CA SER A 135 -2.70 -28.33 1.25
C SER A 135 -1.97 -29.02 2.40
N MET A 136 -2.56 -29.04 3.61
CA MET A 136 -2.00 -29.74 4.76
C MET A 136 -1.97 -31.25 4.54
N VAL A 137 -3.03 -31.84 4.04
CA VAL A 137 -3.12 -33.29 3.76
C VAL A 137 -2.11 -33.68 2.69
N GLU A 138 -2.03 -32.95 1.60
CA GLU A 138 -1.06 -33.18 0.53
C GLU A 138 0.37 -33.07 1.06
N SER A 139 0.67 -32.03 1.82
CA SER A 139 2.02 -31.82 2.38
C SER A 139 2.41 -32.90 3.39
N LEU A 140 1.47 -33.38 4.22
CA LEU A 140 1.73 -34.50 5.12
C LEU A 140 2.11 -35.79 4.38
N GLN A 141 1.57 -35.99 3.17
CA GLN A 141 1.87 -37.15 2.35
C GLN A 141 3.16 -37.03 1.55
N THR A 142 3.47 -35.83 1.04
CA THR A 142 4.52 -35.63 0.04
C THR A 142 5.75 -34.87 0.58
N ALA A 143 5.54 -33.91 1.49
CA ALA A 143 6.56 -33.02 2.01
C ALA A 143 6.30 -32.61 3.48
N PRO A 144 6.34 -33.52 4.46
CA PRO A 144 5.94 -33.26 5.84
C PRO A 144 6.79 -32.19 6.56
N GLN A 145 7.95 -31.85 5.99
CA GLN A 145 8.81 -30.79 6.50
C GLN A 145 8.52 -29.40 5.89
N GLN A 146 7.59 -29.32 4.93
CA GLN A 146 7.19 -28.05 4.35
C GLN A 146 6.56 -27.13 5.42
N ALA A 147 6.96 -25.85 5.44
CA ALA A 147 6.44 -24.89 6.40
C ALA A 147 4.98 -24.55 6.11
N ILE A 148 4.16 -24.46 7.15
CA ILE A 148 2.73 -24.05 7.00
C ILE A 148 2.61 -22.64 6.38
N SER A 149 3.58 -21.76 6.63
CA SER A 149 3.62 -20.41 6.05
C SER A 149 3.75 -20.38 4.53
N GLU A 150 4.13 -21.49 3.91
CA GLU A 150 4.27 -21.63 2.46
C GLU A 150 3.00 -22.16 1.77
N PHE A 151 2.00 -22.52 2.56
CA PHE A 151 0.74 -23.04 2.00
C PHE A 151 -0.04 -21.94 1.30
N SER A 152 -0.53 -22.26 0.10
CA SER A 152 -1.49 -21.41 -0.58
C SER A 152 -2.88 -21.69 -0.05
N LEU A 153 -3.51 -20.65 0.52
CA LEU A 153 -4.90 -20.69 0.96
C LEU A 153 -5.88 -20.32 -0.16
N LEU A 154 -5.35 -19.85 -1.30
CA LEU A 154 -6.15 -19.35 -2.41
C LEU A 154 -6.45 -20.50 -3.38
N GLY A 155 -7.73 -20.78 -3.59
CA GLY A 155 -8.19 -21.63 -4.68
C GLY A 155 -7.97 -20.97 -6.05
N GLU A 156 -8.09 -21.72 -7.11
CA GLU A 156 -7.93 -21.27 -8.52
C GLU A 156 -8.82 -20.07 -8.85
N GLU A 157 -10.10 -20.12 -8.48
CA GLU A 157 -11.06 -19.03 -8.72
C GLU A 157 -10.64 -17.73 -8.03
N GLU A 158 -10.18 -17.80 -6.78
CA GLU A 158 -9.74 -16.64 -6.04
C GLU A 158 -8.46 -16.04 -6.63
N ARG A 159 -7.51 -16.88 -7.05
CA ARG A 159 -6.29 -16.40 -7.74
C ARG A 159 -6.64 -15.70 -9.05
N ARG A 160 -7.59 -16.26 -9.82
CA ARG A 160 -8.07 -15.64 -11.05
C ARG A 160 -8.69 -14.28 -10.79
N LEU A 161 -9.59 -14.16 -9.80
CA LEU A 161 -10.21 -12.89 -9.42
C LEU A 161 -9.19 -11.86 -8.95
N LEU A 162 -8.23 -12.26 -8.11
CA LEU A 162 -7.17 -11.34 -7.65
C LEU A 162 -6.28 -10.90 -8.81
N SER A 163 -5.98 -11.78 -9.75
CA SER A 163 -5.24 -11.44 -10.96
C SER A 163 -6.02 -10.45 -11.84
N GLU A 164 -7.31 -10.69 -12.04
CA GLU A 164 -8.18 -9.78 -12.81
C GLU A 164 -8.29 -8.40 -12.16
N TRP A 165 -8.37 -8.33 -10.83
CA TRP A 165 -8.45 -7.05 -10.11
C TRP A 165 -7.09 -6.34 -9.97
N GLY A 166 -6.01 -7.11 -9.90
CA GLY A 166 -4.66 -6.59 -9.67
C GLY A 166 -3.89 -6.24 -10.93
N VAL A 167 -4.34 -6.70 -12.10
CA VAL A 167 -3.65 -6.48 -13.37
C VAL A 167 -4.51 -5.62 -14.28
N ASN A 168 -4.11 -4.38 -14.46
CA ASN A 168 -4.64 -3.56 -15.55
C ASN A 168 -3.77 -3.77 -16.79
N SER A 169 -4.32 -4.44 -17.80
CA SER A 169 -3.63 -4.68 -19.07
C SER A 169 -3.71 -3.49 -20.03
N HIS A 170 -4.41 -2.42 -19.66
CA HIS A 170 -4.49 -1.22 -20.47
C HIS A 170 -3.09 -0.59 -20.56
N ARG A 171 -2.59 -0.43 -21.77
CA ARG A 171 -1.32 0.23 -22.05
C ARG A 171 -1.61 1.55 -22.73
N HIS A 172 -1.07 2.62 -22.18
CA HIS A 172 -1.12 3.91 -22.87
C HIS A 172 -0.17 3.85 -24.07
N PRO A 173 -0.62 4.27 -25.26
CA PRO A 173 0.23 4.34 -26.42
C PRO A 173 1.31 5.40 -26.21
N ASP A 174 2.54 5.03 -26.46
CA ASP A 174 3.75 5.85 -26.48
C ASP A 174 4.06 6.58 -25.15
N PRO A 175 4.94 6.00 -24.31
CA PRO A 175 5.32 6.60 -23.01
C PRO A 175 6.26 7.79 -23.24
N GLN A 176 5.69 8.95 -23.58
CA GLN A 176 6.44 10.20 -23.55
C GLN A 176 6.72 10.59 -22.11
N SER A 177 7.88 11.18 -21.85
CA SER A 177 8.14 11.76 -20.52
C SER A 177 7.24 12.98 -20.28
N ILE A 178 6.95 13.28 -19.02
CA ILE A 178 6.01 14.37 -18.67
C ILE A 178 6.41 15.73 -19.28
N HIS A 179 7.69 16.03 -19.34
CA HIS A 179 8.15 17.28 -19.93
C HIS A 179 7.86 17.36 -21.44
N GLN A 180 7.89 16.23 -22.16
CA GLN A 180 7.53 16.19 -23.59
C GLN A 180 6.03 16.45 -23.81
N LEU A 181 5.17 15.99 -22.87
CA LEU A 181 3.73 16.35 -22.93
C LEU A 181 3.52 17.85 -22.76
N ILE A 182 4.27 18.50 -21.87
CA ILE A 182 4.23 19.96 -21.69
C ILE A 182 4.79 20.68 -22.92
N GLU A 183 5.86 20.20 -23.52
CA GLU A 183 6.43 20.73 -24.76
C GLU A 183 5.42 20.71 -25.90
N ARG A 184 4.76 19.55 -26.08
CA ARG A 184 3.69 19.43 -27.08
C ARG A 184 2.54 20.41 -26.81
N GLN A 185 2.14 20.58 -25.53
CA GLN A 185 1.11 21.54 -25.18
C GLN A 185 1.52 22.98 -25.53
N ALA A 186 2.78 23.35 -25.30
CA ALA A 186 3.32 24.63 -25.67
C ALA A 186 3.37 24.87 -27.20
N GLU A 187 3.51 23.80 -27.99
CA GLU A 187 3.42 23.87 -29.45
C GLU A 187 1.98 24.01 -29.95
N VAL A 188 1.03 23.30 -29.32
CA VAL A 188 -0.38 23.27 -29.73
C VAL A 188 -1.15 24.53 -29.30
N THR A 189 -0.93 25.02 -28.08
CA THR A 189 -1.61 26.17 -27.52
C THR A 189 -0.64 27.15 -26.84
N PRO A 190 0.28 27.78 -27.60
CA PRO A 190 1.37 28.60 -27.04
C PRO A 190 0.89 29.77 -26.19
N GLU A 191 -0.22 30.42 -26.58
CA GLU A 191 -0.75 31.60 -25.93
C GLU A 191 -1.73 31.29 -24.77
N ALA A 192 -2.11 30.01 -24.60
CA ALA A 192 -2.97 29.63 -23.49
C ALA A 192 -2.23 29.76 -22.14
N THR A 193 -2.97 30.15 -21.12
CA THR A 193 -2.42 30.30 -19.75
C THR A 193 -2.00 28.94 -19.19
N ALA A 194 -0.73 28.81 -18.84
CA ALA A 194 -0.18 27.59 -18.23
C ALA A 194 -0.13 27.70 -16.70
N LEU A 195 0.32 28.83 -16.17
CA LEU A 195 0.51 29.03 -14.73
C LEU A 195 -0.08 30.38 -14.30
N VAL A 196 -0.72 30.39 -13.12
CA VAL A 196 -1.18 31.60 -12.44
C VAL A 196 -0.71 31.54 -10.98
N PHE A 197 -0.08 32.59 -10.52
CA PHE A 197 0.28 32.78 -9.12
C PHE A 197 0.10 34.24 -8.74
N GLU A 198 -0.82 34.54 -7.82
CA GLU A 198 -1.19 35.90 -7.46
C GLU A 198 -1.60 36.71 -8.70
N GLU A 199 -0.93 37.86 -8.93
CA GLU A 199 -1.17 38.73 -10.08
C GLU A 199 -0.35 38.37 -11.31
N GLN A 200 0.44 37.29 -11.23
CA GLN A 200 1.30 36.85 -12.32
C GLN A 200 0.69 35.68 -13.08
N SER A 201 0.87 35.68 -14.39
CA SER A 201 0.51 34.55 -15.23
C SER A 201 1.57 34.30 -16.30
N LEU A 202 1.73 33.04 -16.70
CA LEU A 202 2.55 32.66 -17.85
C LEU A 202 1.72 31.88 -18.83
N SER A 203 1.93 32.16 -20.13
CA SER A 203 1.47 31.27 -21.21
C SER A 203 2.34 30.00 -21.28
N TYR A 204 1.83 28.97 -21.98
CA TYR A 204 2.62 27.76 -22.23
C TYR A 204 3.95 28.05 -22.98
N ALA A 205 3.95 28.98 -23.93
CA ALA A 205 5.15 29.37 -24.63
C ALA A 205 6.18 30.03 -23.71
N GLU A 206 5.76 30.95 -22.84
CA GLU A 206 6.62 31.62 -21.86
C GLU A 206 7.16 30.63 -20.83
N PHE A 207 6.28 29.76 -20.29
CA PHE A 207 6.67 28.73 -19.34
C PHE A 207 7.71 27.79 -19.94
N ASN A 208 7.46 27.27 -21.13
CA ASN A 208 8.41 26.40 -21.84
C ASN A 208 9.74 27.10 -22.12
N THR A 209 9.68 28.36 -22.55
CA THR A 209 10.91 29.18 -22.82
C THR A 209 11.75 29.38 -21.57
N ARG A 210 11.14 29.74 -20.44
CA ARG A 210 11.84 29.90 -19.16
C ARG A 210 12.48 28.60 -18.68
N ALA A 211 11.71 27.49 -18.73
CA ALA A 211 12.19 26.17 -18.36
C ALA A 211 13.33 25.69 -19.29
N ASN A 212 13.27 25.97 -20.59
CA ASN A 212 14.33 25.61 -21.52
C ASN A 212 15.65 26.33 -21.20
N ARG A 213 15.61 27.63 -20.99
CA ARG A 213 16.81 28.41 -20.64
C ARG A 213 17.48 27.92 -19.35
N LEU A 214 16.65 27.67 -18.33
CA LEU A 214 17.15 27.13 -17.06
C LEU A 214 17.67 25.70 -17.23
N SER A 215 17.02 24.89 -18.04
CA SER A 215 17.47 23.52 -18.32
C SER A 215 18.83 23.50 -19.02
N HIS A 216 19.05 24.35 -20.01
CA HIS A 216 20.37 24.47 -20.67
C HIS A 216 21.47 24.96 -19.72
N TYR A 217 21.15 25.85 -18.77
CA TYR A 217 22.03 26.20 -17.69
C TYR A 217 22.40 24.99 -16.81
N LEU A 218 21.40 24.23 -16.38
CA LEU A 218 21.59 23.02 -15.55
C LEU A 218 22.44 21.96 -16.28
N ILE A 219 22.20 21.74 -17.57
CA ILE A 219 23.03 20.86 -18.41
C ILE A 219 24.48 21.35 -18.44
N GLY A 220 24.68 22.65 -18.57
CA GLY A 220 26.03 23.29 -18.50
C GLY A 220 26.74 23.04 -17.18
N LEU A 221 26.02 22.87 -16.08
CA LEU A 221 26.55 22.47 -14.77
C LEU A 221 26.74 20.96 -14.59
N GLY A 222 26.43 20.14 -15.61
CA GLY A 222 26.64 18.70 -15.60
C GLY A 222 25.43 17.86 -15.23
N VAL A 223 24.23 18.46 -15.13
CA VAL A 223 22.98 17.69 -14.93
C VAL A 223 22.72 16.81 -16.16
N LYS A 224 22.43 15.55 -15.90
CA LYS A 224 22.19 14.49 -16.90
C LYS A 224 21.23 13.46 -16.32
N PRO A 225 20.78 12.46 -17.09
CA PRO A 225 19.93 11.38 -16.57
C PRO A 225 20.49 10.79 -15.27
N GLU A 226 19.62 10.56 -14.31
CA GLU A 226 19.89 10.07 -12.94
C GLU A 226 20.54 11.10 -11.99
N THR A 227 20.88 12.31 -12.45
CA THR A 227 21.36 13.36 -11.55
C THR A 227 20.22 13.87 -10.68
N ARG A 228 20.36 13.80 -9.37
CA ARG A 228 19.38 14.31 -8.42
C ARG A 228 19.68 15.76 -8.11
N VAL A 229 18.68 16.61 -8.26
CA VAL A 229 18.75 18.06 -8.03
C VAL A 229 17.76 18.42 -6.93
N GLY A 230 18.24 19.00 -5.84
CA GLY A 230 17.40 19.50 -4.76
C GLY A 230 16.61 20.73 -5.20
N ILE A 231 15.41 20.90 -4.69
CA ILE A 231 14.62 22.11 -4.86
C ILE A 231 13.98 22.48 -3.53
N ALA A 232 14.38 23.65 -2.98
CA ALA A 232 13.89 24.20 -1.73
C ALA A 232 13.35 25.61 -1.97
N MET A 233 12.07 25.70 -2.29
CA MET A 233 11.42 26.94 -2.69
C MET A 233 10.02 27.07 -2.10
N GLU A 234 9.61 28.29 -1.80
CA GLU A 234 8.20 28.60 -1.58
C GLU A 234 7.43 28.56 -2.90
N ARG A 235 6.10 28.41 -2.79
CA ARG A 235 5.24 28.41 -3.96
C ARG A 235 5.41 29.67 -4.79
N SER A 236 5.73 29.47 -6.05
CA SER A 236 5.97 30.55 -7.01
C SER A 236 5.94 29.99 -8.43
N ILE A 237 5.85 30.88 -9.41
CA ILE A 237 6.04 30.49 -10.82
C ILE A 237 7.44 29.88 -11.01
N ASP A 238 8.47 30.47 -10.39
CA ASP A 238 9.86 30.00 -10.52
C ASP A 238 10.06 28.60 -9.94
N MET A 239 9.31 28.21 -8.89
CA MET A 239 9.32 26.83 -8.39
C MET A 239 8.89 25.85 -9.49
N VAL A 240 7.78 26.11 -10.19
CA VAL A 240 7.26 25.24 -11.23
C VAL A 240 8.18 25.23 -12.47
N VAL A 241 8.74 26.39 -12.81
CA VAL A 241 9.78 26.50 -13.85
C VAL A 241 11.01 25.66 -13.48
N GLY A 242 11.44 25.70 -12.22
CA GLY A 242 12.57 24.91 -11.71
C GLY A 242 12.31 23.41 -11.82
N LEU A 243 11.14 22.94 -11.42
CA LEU A 243 10.75 21.53 -11.54
C LEU A 243 10.80 21.06 -13.00
N LEU A 244 10.17 21.82 -13.92
CA LEU A 244 10.19 21.48 -15.34
C LEU A 244 11.60 21.52 -15.93
N ALA A 245 12.42 22.49 -15.54
CA ALA A 245 13.78 22.63 -16.03
C ALA A 245 14.68 21.45 -15.60
N ILE A 246 14.53 20.97 -14.36
CA ILE A 246 15.23 19.76 -13.90
C ILE A 246 14.84 18.56 -14.76
N LEU A 247 13.54 18.32 -14.99
CA LEU A 247 13.08 17.22 -15.83
C LEU A 247 13.57 17.33 -17.27
N LYS A 248 13.57 18.52 -17.85
CA LYS A 248 14.07 18.77 -19.22
C LYS A 248 15.59 18.58 -19.35
N SER A 249 16.34 18.82 -18.26
CA SER A 249 17.79 18.57 -18.24
C SER A 249 18.14 17.08 -18.08
N GLY A 250 17.14 16.23 -17.88
CA GLY A 250 17.30 14.81 -17.59
C GLY A 250 17.45 14.49 -16.12
N GLY A 251 17.53 15.50 -15.25
CA GLY A 251 17.64 15.33 -13.81
C GLY A 251 16.34 14.84 -13.15
N ALA A 252 16.48 14.34 -11.93
CA ALA A 252 15.38 14.01 -11.03
C ALA A 252 15.32 15.03 -9.90
N TYR A 253 14.16 15.63 -9.66
CA TYR A 253 14.06 16.61 -8.57
C TYR A 253 13.87 15.92 -7.22
N VAL A 254 14.43 16.52 -6.18
CA VAL A 254 14.30 16.12 -4.77
C VAL A 254 13.69 17.28 -4.00
N PRO A 255 12.41 17.23 -3.62
CA PRO A 255 11.78 18.31 -2.86
C PRO A 255 12.36 18.41 -1.46
N LEU A 256 12.74 19.62 -1.08
CA LEU A 256 13.14 20.00 0.27
C LEU A 256 12.22 21.14 0.72
N ASP A 257 11.13 20.79 1.40
CA ASP A 257 10.17 21.78 1.87
C ASP A 257 10.83 22.67 2.95
N PRO A 258 10.93 24.00 2.72
CA PRO A 258 11.60 24.91 3.67
C PRO A 258 10.97 24.93 5.07
N GLU A 259 9.71 24.47 5.20
CA GLU A 259 9.02 24.37 6.50
C GLU A 259 9.47 23.13 7.32
N TYR A 260 10.24 22.23 6.73
CA TYR A 260 10.74 21.07 7.47
C TYR A 260 11.85 21.46 8.46
N PRO A 261 11.96 20.74 9.60
CA PRO A 261 13.08 20.91 10.52
C PRO A 261 14.43 20.75 9.81
N SER A 262 15.40 21.59 10.17
CA SER A 262 16.75 21.60 9.55
C SER A 262 17.44 20.23 9.57
N GLU A 263 17.26 19.44 10.64
CA GLU A 263 17.79 18.07 10.73
C GLU A 263 17.20 17.13 9.66
N ARG A 264 15.91 17.32 9.33
CA ARG A 264 15.24 16.54 8.30
C ARG A 264 15.72 16.94 6.91
N LEU A 265 15.89 18.23 6.66
CA LEU A 265 16.42 18.76 5.39
C LEU A 265 17.85 18.28 5.16
N ALA A 266 18.70 18.35 6.19
CA ALA A 266 20.08 17.87 6.14
C ALA A 266 20.14 16.36 5.82
N PHE A 267 19.30 15.56 6.51
CA PHE A 267 19.22 14.14 6.25
C PHE A 267 18.79 13.83 4.81
N ILE A 268 17.75 14.52 4.29
CA ILE A 268 17.28 14.32 2.91
C ILE A 268 18.36 14.69 1.91
N ALA A 269 19.06 15.80 2.11
CA ALA A 269 20.13 16.25 1.23
C ALA A 269 21.29 15.24 1.18
N GLU A 270 21.71 14.73 2.35
CA GLU A 270 22.79 13.75 2.47
C GLU A 270 22.39 12.39 1.86
N ASP A 271 21.24 11.83 2.28
CA ASP A 271 20.76 10.50 1.85
C ASP A 271 20.43 10.46 0.35
N SER A 272 19.86 11.56 -0.19
CA SER A 272 19.61 11.67 -1.63
C SER A 272 20.88 11.89 -2.44
N GLY A 273 21.95 12.36 -1.82
CA GLY A 273 23.23 12.66 -2.49
C GLY A 273 23.09 13.74 -3.56
N ILE A 274 22.30 14.79 -3.30
CA ILE A 274 22.23 15.95 -4.19
C ILE A 274 23.52 16.75 -4.13
N GLU A 275 23.99 17.19 -5.29
CA GLU A 275 25.15 18.07 -5.43
C GLU A 275 24.75 19.50 -5.84
N LEU A 276 23.49 19.67 -6.26
CA LEU A 276 22.91 20.92 -6.73
C LEU A 276 21.57 21.17 -6.05
N LEU A 277 21.37 22.42 -5.59
CA LEU A 277 20.15 22.86 -4.91
C LEU A 277 19.61 24.14 -5.54
N LEU A 278 18.39 24.12 -6.04
CA LEU A 278 17.65 25.30 -6.47
C LEU A 278 16.87 25.87 -5.29
N THR A 279 17.02 27.19 -5.06
CA THR A 279 16.34 27.89 -3.96
C THR A 279 16.00 29.32 -4.33
N GLN A 280 15.43 30.06 -3.39
CA GLN A 280 15.21 31.52 -3.42
C GLN A 280 16.19 32.18 -2.48
N HIS A 281 16.60 33.42 -2.79
CA HIS A 281 17.62 34.15 -2.02
C HIS A 281 17.31 34.22 -0.51
N HIS A 282 16.06 34.57 -0.17
CA HIS A 282 15.65 34.71 1.24
C HIS A 282 15.67 33.44 2.04
N LEU A 283 15.63 32.26 1.38
CA LEU A 283 15.67 30.94 2.03
C LEU A 283 17.09 30.42 2.21
N HIS A 284 18.06 30.94 1.44
CA HIS A 284 19.42 30.39 1.37
C HIS A 284 20.07 30.24 2.75
N GLU A 285 20.00 31.30 3.59
CA GLU A 285 20.62 31.30 4.91
C GLU A 285 19.94 30.32 5.92
N SER A 286 18.68 29.96 5.68
CA SER A 286 17.92 29.08 6.55
C SER A 286 18.08 27.60 6.22
N LEU A 287 18.60 27.27 5.02
CA LEU A 287 18.77 25.91 4.57
C LEU A 287 20.05 25.28 5.11
N PRO A 288 20.04 24.02 5.53
CA PRO A 288 21.25 23.31 5.93
C PRO A 288 22.08 22.97 4.68
N VAL A 289 22.97 23.86 4.31
CA VAL A 289 23.88 23.64 3.18
C VAL A 289 25.05 22.79 3.65
N ALA A 290 25.17 21.58 3.14
CA ALA A 290 26.31 20.71 3.37
C ALA A 290 27.55 21.20 2.58
N ASP A 291 28.74 20.89 3.06
CA ASP A 291 29.98 21.16 2.33
C ASP A 291 29.94 20.45 0.95
N GLY A 292 30.15 21.25 -0.12
CA GLY A 292 30.14 20.75 -1.49
C GLY A 292 28.79 20.84 -2.23
N LEU A 293 27.70 21.26 -1.59
CA LEU A 293 26.43 21.52 -2.25
C LEU A 293 26.44 22.87 -2.97
N SER A 294 26.28 22.85 -4.29
CA SER A 294 26.13 24.06 -5.09
C SER A 294 24.71 24.60 -4.99
N VAL A 295 24.55 25.81 -4.47
CA VAL A 295 23.26 26.49 -4.30
C VAL A 295 23.03 27.50 -5.40
N ILE A 296 21.87 27.46 -6.03
CA ILE A 296 21.45 28.37 -7.09
C ILE A 296 20.20 29.13 -6.64
N GLU A 297 20.29 30.46 -6.55
CA GLU A 297 19.16 31.32 -6.22
C GLU A 297 18.44 31.73 -7.51
N LEU A 298 17.30 31.10 -7.79
CA LEU A 298 16.58 31.28 -9.05
C LEU A 298 16.03 32.70 -9.25
N ASP A 299 15.65 33.35 -8.17
CA ASP A 299 15.17 34.75 -8.17
C ASP A 299 16.24 35.78 -8.48
N ARG A 300 17.52 35.39 -8.49
CA ARG A 300 18.68 36.25 -8.84
C ARG A 300 19.45 35.76 -10.06
N LEU A 301 19.08 34.61 -10.59
CA LEU A 301 19.79 34.00 -11.70
C LEU A 301 19.36 34.59 -13.04
N ASP A 302 20.31 35.12 -13.80
CA ASP A 302 20.07 35.51 -15.20
C ASP A 302 20.45 34.41 -16.16
N VAL A 303 19.45 33.82 -16.78
CA VAL A 303 19.57 32.77 -17.82
C VAL A 303 19.13 33.26 -19.20
N ALA A 304 18.91 34.56 -19.38
CA ALA A 304 18.39 35.14 -20.64
C ALA A 304 19.27 34.83 -21.85
N HIS A 305 20.56 34.63 -21.63
CA HIS A 305 21.55 34.35 -22.68
C HIS A 305 21.56 32.87 -23.14
N HIS A 306 20.91 31.96 -22.38
CA HIS A 306 20.77 30.57 -22.79
C HIS A 306 19.68 30.39 -23.86
N THR A 307 19.84 29.35 -24.69
CA THR A 307 18.89 29.04 -25.76
C THR A 307 17.50 28.68 -25.20
N SER A 308 16.45 29.11 -25.90
CA SER A 308 15.06 28.84 -25.56
C SER A 308 14.48 27.60 -26.23
N THR A 309 15.28 26.87 -27.01
CA THR A 309 14.83 25.62 -27.67
C THR A 309 14.79 24.46 -26.67
N ASN A 310 13.90 23.51 -26.91
CA ASN A 310 13.82 22.31 -26.08
C ASN A 310 15.17 21.57 -26.06
N PRO A 311 15.71 21.19 -24.89
CA PRO A 311 16.93 20.39 -24.82
C PRO A 311 16.69 18.98 -25.38
N ALA A 312 17.58 18.52 -26.25
CA ALA A 312 17.51 17.18 -26.84
C ALA A 312 18.21 16.14 -25.94
N VAL A 313 17.77 16.00 -24.70
CA VAL A 313 18.33 15.00 -23.78
C VAL A 313 17.71 13.63 -24.08
N ALA A 314 18.55 12.62 -24.33
CA ALA A 314 18.08 11.25 -24.53
C ALA A 314 17.63 10.63 -23.19
N LEU A 315 16.32 10.65 -22.93
CA LEU A 315 15.70 10.05 -21.77
C LEU A 315 15.00 8.75 -22.12
N HIS A 316 15.08 7.80 -21.20
CA HIS A 316 14.34 6.54 -21.20
C HIS A 316 13.28 6.57 -20.09
N GLY A 317 12.15 5.92 -20.30
CA GLY A 317 11.06 5.88 -19.32
C GLY A 317 11.46 5.36 -17.93
N GLU A 318 12.51 4.55 -17.85
CA GLU A 318 13.06 4.02 -16.58
C GLU A 318 13.97 5.00 -15.84
N HIS A 319 14.40 6.13 -16.44
CA HIS A 319 15.12 7.16 -15.71
C HIS A 319 14.23 7.82 -14.67
N LEU A 320 14.87 8.30 -13.58
CA LEU A 320 14.18 8.96 -12.49
C LEU A 320 13.59 10.31 -12.91
N ALA A 321 12.35 10.56 -12.50
CA ALA A 321 11.70 11.86 -12.59
C ALA A 321 11.83 12.63 -11.26
N TYR A 322 11.63 11.94 -10.13
CA TYR A 322 11.79 12.56 -8.81
C TYR A 322 12.04 11.54 -7.70
N VAL A 323 12.48 12.06 -6.54
CA VAL A 323 12.62 11.30 -5.29
C VAL A 323 11.92 12.05 -4.17
N ILE A 324 10.82 11.53 -3.65
CA ILE A 324 10.07 12.12 -2.54
C ILE A 324 10.30 11.32 -1.27
N TYR A 325 10.58 12.03 -0.15
CA TYR A 325 10.85 11.42 1.14
C TYR A 325 9.60 11.29 2.00
N THR A 326 9.25 10.07 2.36
CA THR A 326 8.13 9.73 3.23
C THR A 326 8.59 9.31 4.62
N SER A 327 7.70 9.40 5.62
CA SER A 327 7.99 8.91 6.97
C SER A 327 8.14 7.39 6.97
N GLY A 328 9.32 6.89 7.32
CA GLY A 328 9.57 5.46 7.41
C GLY A 328 9.05 4.84 8.71
N SER A 329 8.62 3.58 8.69
CA SER A 329 8.19 2.80 9.86
C SER A 329 9.28 2.66 10.94
N THR A 330 10.55 2.94 10.59
CA THR A 330 11.71 2.89 11.49
C THR A 330 12.07 4.26 12.08
N GLY A 331 11.25 5.30 11.84
CA GLY A 331 11.48 6.67 12.30
C GLY A 331 12.42 7.51 11.42
N ARG A 332 13.14 6.91 10.46
CA ARG A 332 13.95 7.64 9.49
C ARG A 332 13.17 7.80 8.18
N PRO A 333 13.20 8.96 7.52
CA PRO A 333 12.59 9.16 6.21
C PRO A 333 13.17 8.20 5.17
N LYS A 334 12.34 7.77 4.20
CA LYS A 334 12.74 6.92 3.08
C LYS A 334 12.43 7.62 1.77
N GLY A 335 13.39 7.68 0.86
CA GLY A 335 13.22 8.24 -0.48
C GLY A 335 12.51 7.25 -1.39
N ALA A 336 11.33 7.63 -1.89
CA ALA A 336 10.62 6.91 -2.95
C ALA A 336 11.02 7.49 -4.30
N ALA A 337 11.74 6.69 -5.09
CA ALA A 337 12.23 7.07 -6.41
C ALA A 337 11.20 6.70 -7.48
N ILE A 338 10.72 7.69 -8.21
CA ILE A 338 9.69 7.54 -9.25
C ILE A 338 10.29 7.80 -10.62
N ARG A 339 10.01 6.89 -11.56
CA ARG A 339 10.50 6.94 -12.93
C ARG A 339 9.56 7.76 -13.82
N HIS A 340 10.08 8.22 -14.97
CA HIS A 340 9.28 8.96 -15.96
C HIS A 340 8.08 8.18 -16.48
N ASP A 341 8.23 6.88 -16.76
CA ASP A 341 7.12 6.03 -17.23
C ASP A 341 5.99 5.90 -16.20
N ALA A 342 6.33 5.77 -14.93
CA ALA A 342 5.36 5.69 -13.84
C ALA A 342 4.60 7.01 -13.65
N LEU A 343 5.32 8.15 -13.69
CA LEU A 343 4.73 9.47 -13.60
C LEU A 343 3.79 9.74 -14.79
N THR A 344 4.25 9.48 -16.01
CA THR A 344 3.45 9.66 -17.23
C THR A 344 2.21 8.78 -17.20
N ASN A 345 2.34 7.50 -16.81
CA ASN A 345 1.21 6.59 -16.67
C ASN A 345 0.15 7.13 -15.69
N CYS A 346 0.59 7.70 -14.56
CA CYS A 346 -0.31 8.32 -13.60
C CYS A 346 -1.04 9.54 -14.20
N MET A 347 -0.32 10.43 -14.88
CA MET A 347 -0.91 11.63 -15.47
C MET A 347 -1.88 11.31 -16.61
N VAL A 348 -1.56 10.37 -17.47
CA VAL A 348 -2.46 9.94 -18.55
C VAL A 348 -3.72 9.28 -17.97
N TRP A 349 -3.58 8.43 -16.96
CA TRP A 349 -4.71 7.85 -16.26
C TRP A 349 -5.60 8.92 -15.61
N MET A 350 -5.00 9.92 -14.97
CA MET A 350 -5.76 11.05 -14.40
C MET A 350 -6.53 11.81 -15.48
N GLN A 351 -5.90 12.08 -16.62
CA GLN A 351 -6.56 12.75 -17.75
C GLN A 351 -7.74 11.93 -18.29
N GLU A 352 -7.57 10.62 -18.45
CA GLU A 352 -8.65 9.73 -18.89
C GLU A 352 -9.81 9.67 -17.88
N THR A 353 -9.48 9.68 -16.58
CA THR A 353 -10.45 9.54 -15.50
C THR A 353 -11.23 10.83 -15.25
N TYR A 354 -10.53 11.97 -15.20
CA TYR A 354 -11.13 13.27 -14.85
C TYR A 354 -11.53 14.08 -16.07
N GLN A 355 -11.04 13.75 -17.26
CA GLN A 355 -11.38 14.40 -18.53
C GLN A 355 -11.22 15.93 -18.47
N LEU A 356 -10.12 16.41 -17.90
CA LEU A 356 -9.81 17.83 -17.80
C LEU A 356 -9.78 18.47 -19.19
N THR A 357 -10.31 19.69 -19.26
CA THR A 357 -10.40 20.48 -20.50
C THR A 357 -9.61 21.77 -20.36
N ASP A 358 -9.54 22.56 -21.42
CA ASP A 358 -8.89 23.88 -21.46
C ASP A 358 -9.56 24.95 -20.60
N THR A 359 -10.77 24.66 -20.09
CA THR A 359 -11.50 25.52 -19.15
C THR A 359 -11.26 25.18 -17.69
N ASP A 360 -10.59 24.08 -17.41
CA ASP A 360 -10.30 23.63 -16.06
C ASP A 360 -8.99 24.23 -15.54
N ALA A 361 -8.94 24.47 -14.22
CA ALA A 361 -7.76 24.92 -13.53
C ALA A 361 -7.50 24.03 -12.29
N VAL A 362 -6.27 23.59 -12.12
CA VAL A 362 -5.85 22.77 -10.98
C VAL A 362 -5.19 23.66 -9.93
N LEU A 363 -5.75 23.65 -8.70
CA LEU A 363 -5.18 24.36 -7.57
C LEU A 363 -4.07 23.52 -6.92
N HIS A 364 -2.83 23.95 -7.06
CA HIS A 364 -1.69 23.34 -6.38
C HIS A 364 -1.65 23.76 -4.90
N LYS A 365 -2.42 23.07 -4.05
CA LYS A 365 -2.49 23.32 -2.60
C LYS A 365 -1.60 22.37 -1.79
N ALA A 366 -1.44 21.14 -2.21
CA ALA A 366 -0.59 20.18 -1.50
C ALA A 366 0.87 20.65 -1.42
N PRO A 367 1.60 20.38 -0.33
CA PRO A 367 3.04 20.60 -0.29
C PRO A 367 3.72 19.76 -1.38
N PHE A 368 4.60 20.38 -2.16
CA PHE A 368 5.25 19.71 -3.30
C PHE A 368 6.23 18.58 -2.91
N GLY A 369 6.52 18.42 -1.64
CA GLY A 369 7.21 17.27 -1.08
C GLY A 369 6.32 16.07 -0.78
N PHE A 370 5.01 16.13 -1.09
CA PHE A 370 4.06 15.04 -0.96
C PHE A 370 3.83 14.38 -2.32
N ASP A 371 3.61 13.07 -2.31
CA ASP A 371 3.40 12.23 -3.49
C ASP A 371 2.10 12.51 -4.27
N VAL A 372 1.22 13.34 -3.73
CA VAL A 372 -0.03 13.80 -4.37
C VAL A 372 0.06 15.22 -4.94
N SER A 373 1.24 15.83 -4.92
CA SER A 373 1.44 17.21 -5.39
C SER A 373 1.68 17.29 -6.89
#